data_1dd73d42e56eddc4bbce7f5ef23d87e7
#
_entry.id   1dd73d42e56eddc4bbce7f5ef23d87e7
#
_cell.length_a   1.000
_cell.length_b   1.000
_cell.length_c   1.000
_cell.angle_alpha   90.00
_cell.angle_beta   90.00
_cell.angle_gamma   90.00
#
_symmetry.space_group_name_H-M   'P 1'
#
loop_
_entity.id
_entity.type
_entity.pdbx_description
1 polymer ?
#
loop_
_entity_poly.entity_id
_entity_poly.type
_entity_poly.pdbx_seq_one_letter_code
_entity_poly.pdbx_strand_id
1 'polypeptide(L)'
;MKIQLPESKNFVTFLNASNAEEGAYKILGAEETDFGSGYAVRLEHGDETYALTLNQTNLLKLIELFGDETDDWTRKTIWLKKVKVEYKGRRVPGLRIMTKQEFQE
;
A
#
# COMPACT_ATOMS: atom_id res chain seq x y z
N MET A 1 -11.41 31.57 -14.77
CA MET A 1 -11.18 30.99 -13.48
C MET A 1 -9.88 30.20 -13.49
N LYS A 2 -9.09 30.41 -12.51
CA LYS A 2 -7.87 29.64 -12.42
C LYS A 2 -8.18 28.30 -11.79
N ILE A 3 -7.77 27.24 -12.47
CA ILE A 3 -7.91 25.92 -11.91
C ILE A 3 -6.92 25.77 -10.79
N GLN A 4 -7.44 25.49 -9.63
CA GLN A 4 -6.59 25.25 -8.48
C GLN A 4 -6.22 23.78 -8.49
N LEU A 5 -5.06 23.49 -9.04
CA LEU A 5 -4.58 22.12 -9.00
C LEU A 5 -4.33 21.75 -7.56
N PRO A 6 -4.71 20.56 -7.17
CA PRO A 6 -4.31 20.08 -5.85
C PRO A 6 -2.80 20.15 -5.74
N GLU A 7 -2.34 20.35 -4.55
CA GLU A 7 -0.92 20.30 -4.31
C GLU A 7 -0.36 19.04 -4.92
N SER A 8 0.86 19.07 -5.42
CA SER A 8 1.44 17.90 -6.05
C SER A 8 1.41 16.70 -5.12
N LYS A 9 1.46 16.94 -3.83
CA LYS A 9 1.35 15.88 -2.85
C LYS A 9 0.01 15.16 -2.89
N ASN A 10 -1.00 15.77 -3.51
CA ASN A 10 -2.30 15.17 -3.65
C ASN A 10 -2.42 14.34 -4.93
N PHE A 11 -1.39 14.40 -5.77
CA PHE A 11 -1.34 13.60 -6.98
C PHE A 11 -0.47 12.39 -6.74
N VAL A 12 -0.93 11.52 -5.85
CA VAL A 12 -0.21 10.29 -5.63
C VAL A 12 -0.76 9.22 -6.55
N THR A 13 0.12 8.38 -7.03
CA THR A 13 -0.26 7.25 -7.85
C THR A 13 -0.75 6.14 -6.93
N PHE A 14 -1.93 5.61 -7.20
CA PHE A 14 -2.42 4.46 -6.47
C PHE A 14 -1.79 3.21 -7.05
N LEU A 15 -1.20 2.41 -6.18
CA LEU A 15 -0.52 1.19 -6.59
C LEU A 15 -1.51 0.07 -6.85
N ASN A 16 -1.21 -0.69 -7.88
CA ASN A 16 -1.91 -1.94 -8.16
C ASN A 16 -0.89 -2.89 -8.80
N ALA A 17 -1.32 -4.09 -9.08
CA ALA A 17 -0.39 -5.10 -9.61
C ALA A 17 0.17 -4.74 -10.98
N SER A 18 -0.50 -3.83 -11.73
CA SER A 18 -0.04 -3.44 -13.05
C SER A 18 1.09 -2.43 -13.01
N ASN A 19 1.05 -1.52 -12.03
CA ASN A 19 2.00 -0.40 -12.02
C ASN A 19 3.02 -0.46 -10.91
N ALA A 20 2.88 -1.38 -9.96
CA ALA A 20 3.79 -1.45 -8.82
C ALA A 20 5.06 -2.17 -9.21
N GLU A 21 6.17 -1.73 -8.64
CA GLU A 21 7.41 -2.48 -8.68
C GLU A 21 7.51 -3.28 -7.39
N GLU A 22 8.02 -4.48 -7.49
CA GLU A 22 8.26 -5.28 -6.29
C GLU A 22 9.48 -4.73 -5.57
N GLY A 23 9.41 -4.69 -4.25
CA GLY A 23 10.54 -4.23 -3.45
C GLY A 23 10.10 -3.53 -2.19
N ALA A 24 11.02 -2.75 -1.63
CA ALA A 24 10.84 -2.10 -0.35
C ALA A 24 10.12 -0.76 -0.50
N TYR A 25 9.17 -0.53 0.38
CA TYR A 25 8.43 0.73 0.44
C TYR A 25 8.38 1.18 1.89
N LYS A 26 8.57 2.47 2.09
CA LYS A 26 8.51 3.06 3.43
C LYS A 26 7.12 3.65 3.64
N ILE A 27 6.52 3.36 4.77
CA ILE A 27 5.21 3.90 5.10
C ILE A 27 5.37 5.33 5.59
N LEU A 28 4.69 6.25 4.91
CA LEU A 28 4.69 7.66 5.30
C LEU A 28 3.51 8.02 6.19
N GLY A 29 2.45 7.25 6.12
CA GLY A 29 1.28 7.46 6.94
C GLY A 29 0.13 6.61 6.45
N ALA A 30 -0.98 6.68 7.17
CA ALA A 30 -2.18 5.95 6.82
C ALA A 30 -3.37 6.88 6.90
N GLU A 31 -4.41 6.58 6.13
CA GLU A 31 -5.61 7.40 6.13
C GLU A 31 -6.83 6.52 5.86
N GLU A 32 -7.99 7.05 6.21
CA GLU A 32 -9.24 6.36 5.94
C GLU A 32 -9.66 6.59 4.49
N THR A 33 -10.32 5.62 3.93
CA THR A 33 -10.81 5.69 2.56
C THR A 33 -12.14 4.94 2.48
N ASP A 34 -12.89 5.19 1.41
CA ASP A 34 -14.15 4.50 1.18
C ASP A 34 -13.97 3.16 0.47
N PHE A 35 -12.75 2.77 0.21
CA PHE A 35 -12.47 1.59 -0.60
C PHE A 35 -11.78 0.50 0.20
N GLY A 36 -11.93 -0.73 -0.26
CA GLY A 36 -11.27 -1.87 0.33
C GLY A 36 -11.61 -2.06 1.79
N SER A 37 -10.60 -2.13 2.63
CA SER A 37 -10.79 -2.29 4.07
C SER A 37 -11.21 -1.00 4.77
N GLY A 38 -11.27 0.11 4.03
CA GLY A 38 -11.50 1.41 4.61
C GLY A 38 -10.22 2.16 4.97
N TYR A 39 -9.06 1.61 4.65
CA TYR A 39 -7.78 2.23 4.95
C TYR A 39 -6.84 2.16 3.77
N ALA A 40 -6.00 3.18 3.66
CA ALA A 40 -4.94 3.22 2.66
C ALA A 40 -3.68 3.73 3.34
N VAL A 41 -2.53 3.35 2.79
CA VAL A 41 -1.25 3.84 3.30
C VAL A 41 -0.55 4.61 2.21
N ARG A 42 0.19 5.64 2.63
CA ARG A 42 1.07 6.36 1.74
C ARG A 42 2.45 5.73 1.85
N LEU A 43 3.05 5.50 0.71
CA LEU A 43 4.31 4.77 0.62
C LEU A 43 5.31 5.58 -0.18
N GLU A 44 6.57 5.45 0.21
CA GLU A 44 7.67 6.05 -0.53
C GLU A 44 8.55 4.95 -1.10
N HIS A 45 8.86 5.07 -2.38
CA HIS A 45 9.74 4.13 -3.07
C HIS A 45 10.61 4.94 -4.01
N GLY A 46 11.91 4.96 -3.73
CA GLY A 46 12.80 5.86 -4.44
C GLY A 46 12.42 7.30 -4.14
N ASP A 47 12.28 8.10 -5.18
CA ASP A 47 11.91 9.50 -5.04
C ASP A 47 10.41 9.74 -5.21
N GLU A 48 9.65 8.68 -5.34
CA GLU A 48 8.22 8.78 -5.66
C GLU A 48 7.37 8.41 -4.45
N THR A 49 6.21 9.04 -4.37
CA THR A 49 5.23 8.74 -3.34
C THR A 49 4.01 8.08 -3.98
N TYR A 50 3.55 7.03 -3.33
CA TYR A 50 2.42 6.25 -3.81
C TYR A 50 1.39 6.07 -2.70
N ALA A 51 0.20 5.67 -3.07
CA ALA A 51 -0.81 5.26 -2.11
C ALA A 51 -1.24 3.84 -2.42
N LEU A 52 -1.51 3.08 -1.40
CA LEU A 52 -1.97 1.71 -1.55
C LEU A 52 -3.24 1.53 -0.72
N THR A 53 -4.35 1.26 -1.41
CA THR A 53 -5.58 0.89 -0.71
C THR A 53 -5.40 -0.51 -0.16
N LEU A 54 -5.65 -0.67 1.12
CA LEU A 54 -5.44 -1.96 1.77
C LEU A 54 -6.67 -2.84 1.58
N ASN A 55 -6.45 -4.06 1.14
CA ASN A 55 -7.50 -5.07 1.26
C ASN A 55 -7.41 -5.65 2.67
N GLN A 56 -8.34 -6.50 3.01
CA GLN A 56 -8.39 -7.03 4.37
C GLN A 56 -7.12 -7.82 4.72
N THR A 57 -6.62 -8.59 3.78
CA THR A 57 -5.41 -9.38 4.00
C THR A 57 -4.22 -8.49 4.34
N ASN A 58 -4.04 -7.41 3.58
CA ASN A 58 -2.92 -6.51 3.80
C ASN A 58 -3.10 -5.68 5.06
N LEU A 59 -4.34 -5.29 5.37
CA LEU A 59 -4.60 -4.59 6.63
C LEU A 59 -4.25 -5.46 7.82
N LEU A 60 -4.69 -6.72 7.79
CA LEU A 60 -4.38 -7.64 8.89
C LEU A 60 -2.89 -7.88 9.00
N LYS A 61 -2.19 -7.92 7.87
CA LYS A 61 -0.74 -8.09 7.89
C LYS A 61 -0.05 -6.92 8.60
N LEU A 62 -0.48 -5.70 8.31
CA LEU A 62 0.10 -4.52 8.97
C LEU A 62 -0.19 -4.53 10.47
N ILE A 63 -1.40 -4.93 10.85
CA ILE A 63 -1.74 -5.03 12.26
C ILE A 63 -0.87 -6.09 12.95
N GLU A 64 -0.68 -7.23 12.27
CA GLU A 64 0.17 -8.28 12.80
C GLU A 64 1.62 -7.83 12.99
N LEU A 65 2.13 -7.04 12.03
CA LEU A 65 3.52 -6.63 12.07
C LEU A 65 3.76 -5.46 13.02
N PHE A 66 2.84 -4.50 13.09
CA PHE A 66 3.11 -3.22 13.75
C PHE A 66 2.04 -2.82 14.76
N GLY A 67 0.98 -3.58 14.91
CA GLY A 67 -0.09 -3.25 15.82
C GLY A 67 -1.23 -2.50 15.14
N ASP A 68 -2.26 -2.18 15.90
CA ASP A 68 -3.47 -1.58 15.35
C ASP A 68 -3.51 -0.05 15.44
N GLU A 69 -2.43 0.56 15.90
CA GLU A 69 -2.30 2.02 15.89
C GLU A 69 -1.56 2.45 14.64
N THR A 70 -2.24 3.20 13.78
CA THR A 70 -1.64 3.59 12.50
C THR A 70 -0.42 4.49 12.67
N ASP A 71 -0.34 5.22 13.76
CA ASP A 71 0.84 6.04 14.04
C ASP A 71 2.10 5.20 14.17
N ASP A 72 1.95 3.96 14.62
CA ASP A 72 3.09 3.06 14.77
C ASP A 72 3.55 2.48 13.43
N TRP A 73 2.77 2.67 12.37
CA TRP A 73 3.14 2.18 11.05
C TRP A 73 4.08 3.14 10.34
N THR A 74 4.07 4.43 10.72
CA THR A 74 4.84 5.46 10.06
C THR A 74 6.33 5.18 10.19
N ARG A 75 7.05 5.31 9.09
CA ARG A 75 8.49 5.06 8.99
C ARG A 75 8.88 3.59 8.99
N LYS A 76 7.89 2.70 9.02
CA LYS A 76 8.20 1.28 8.88
C LYS A 76 8.38 0.95 7.40
N THR A 77 9.18 -0.03 7.13
CA THR A 77 9.41 -0.48 5.77
C THR A 77 8.69 -1.81 5.56
N ILE A 78 7.98 -1.88 4.44
CA ILE A 78 7.32 -3.12 4.03
C ILE A 78 7.82 -3.49 2.66
N TRP A 79 7.59 -4.72 2.27
CA TRP A 79 7.93 -5.20 0.93
C TRP A 79 6.63 -5.56 0.22
N LEU A 80 6.55 -5.15 -1.05
CA LEU A 80 5.38 -5.47 -1.87
C LEU A 80 5.78 -6.50 -2.90
N LYS A 81 4.97 -7.52 -3.01
CA LYS A 81 5.17 -8.57 -3.99
C LYS A 81 3.89 -8.76 -4.79
N LYS A 82 4.05 -8.97 -6.09
CA LYS A 82 2.94 -9.28 -6.96
C LYS A 82 2.57 -10.74 -6.80
N VAL A 83 1.29 -10.99 -6.56
CA VAL A 83 0.80 -12.34 -6.33
C VAL A 83 -0.48 -12.53 -7.12
N LYS A 84 -0.89 -13.78 -7.26
CA LYS A 84 -2.20 -14.09 -7.80
C LYS A 84 -3.14 -14.31 -6.62
N VAL A 85 -4.25 -13.59 -6.62
CA VAL A 85 -5.25 -13.74 -5.57
C VAL A 85 -6.56 -14.18 -6.21
N GLU A 86 -7.36 -14.90 -5.43
CA GLU A 86 -8.65 -15.36 -5.90
C GLU A 86 -9.70 -14.30 -5.61
N TYR A 87 -10.46 -13.96 -6.64
CA TYR A 87 -11.51 -12.97 -6.52
C TYR A 87 -12.69 -13.42 -7.35
N LYS A 88 -13.81 -13.70 -6.67
CA LYS A 88 -15.03 -14.17 -7.31
C LYS A 88 -14.77 -15.39 -8.21
N GLY A 89 -14.01 -16.33 -7.71
CA GLY A 89 -13.71 -17.56 -8.43
C GLY A 89 -12.66 -17.44 -9.53
N ARG A 90 -12.02 -16.28 -9.65
CA ARG A 90 -11.00 -16.03 -10.67
C ARG A 90 -9.70 -15.65 -10.01
N ARG A 91 -8.60 -16.04 -10.62
CA ARG A 91 -7.28 -15.65 -10.14
C ARG A 91 -6.89 -14.34 -10.83
N VAL A 92 -6.68 -13.32 -10.05
CA VAL A 92 -6.33 -12.00 -10.56
C VAL A 92 -5.04 -11.52 -9.91
N PRO A 93 -4.27 -10.66 -10.59
CA PRO A 93 -3.07 -10.12 -9.99
C PRO A 93 -3.41 -9.22 -8.81
N GLY A 94 -2.57 -9.28 -7.79
CA GLY A 94 -2.72 -8.42 -6.61
C GLY A 94 -1.37 -8.12 -6.00
N LEU A 95 -1.38 -7.30 -4.95
CA LEU A 95 -0.18 -6.96 -4.21
C LEU A 95 -0.30 -7.52 -2.80
N ARG A 96 0.80 -8.06 -2.30
CA ARG A 96 0.85 -8.60 -0.94
C ARG A 96 1.95 -7.90 -0.16
N ILE A 97 1.60 -7.44 1.04
CA ILE A 97 2.57 -6.84 1.97
C ILE A 97 3.33 -7.97 2.66
N MET A 98 4.63 -7.83 2.72
CA MET A 98 5.52 -8.84 3.30
C MET A 98 6.62 -8.20 4.12
N THR A 99 7.23 -9.00 4.97
CA THR A 99 8.49 -8.61 5.60
C THR A 99 9.64 -8.82 4.62
N LYS A 100 10.79 -8.26 4.95
CA LYS A 100 11.99 -8.46 4.14
C LYS A 100 12.29 -9.94 3.98
N GLN A 101 12.21 -10.68 5.06
CA GLN A 101 12.53 -12.09 5.03
C GLN A 101 11.56 -12.86 4.13
N GLU A 102 10.27 -12.57 4.24
CA GLU A 102 9.28 -13.22 3.40
C GLU A 102 9.49 -12.90 1.93
N PHE A 103 9.87 -11.66 1.65
CA PHE A 103 10.08 -11.24 0.27
C PHE A 103 11.28 -11.93 -0.36
N GLN A 104 12.30 -12.21 0.42
CA GLN A 104 13.53 -12.81 -0.07
C GLN A 104 13.47 -14.33 -0.17
N GLU A 105 12.45 -14.93 0.37
CA GLU A 105 12.27 -16.38 0.28
C GLU A 105 11.76 -16.84 -1.07
#